data_38981d2c386ca088ebd11208de460daf
#
_entry.id   38981d2c386ca088ebd11208de460daf
#
_cell.length_a   1.000
_cell.length_b   1.000
_cell.length_c   1.000
_cell.angle_alpha   90.00
_cell.angle_beta   90.00
_cell.angle_gamma   90.00
#
_symmetry.space_group_name_H-M   'P 1'
#
loop_
_entity.id
_entity.type
_entity.pdbx_description
1 polymer ?
#
loop_
_entity_poly.entity_id
_entity_poly.type
_entity_poly.pdbx_seq_one_letter_code
_entity_poly.pdbx_strand_id
1 'polypeptide(L)'
;LKYNAKPDIYFEYELDLSRARHALFSIETCPHVKGDLAKIRPDGTRQPLILEPWQVFATLNIFGWIGQDGKRRFLYVYIEVAKKNGKSTWLAAIALYLCFIDGEMGAEVYTAATSAEQAKIVFNDASKMVEYSPKMRAHFGIEFSKYSVFQTETNSVLKALSQDPGGTK
;
A
#
# COMPACT_ATOMS: atom_id res chain seq x y z
N LEU A 1 2.98 -44.94 -1.60
CA LEU A 1 2.78 -43.87 -0.64
C LEU A 1 1.50 -43.15 -1.00
N LYS A 2 0.35 -43.50 -0.36
CA LYS A 2 -0.88 -42.75 -0.46
C LYS A 2 -0.70 -41.50 0.39
N TYR A 3 -0.57 -40.36 -0.24
CA TYR A 3 -0.65 -39.05 0.41
C TYR A 3 -2.11 -38.86 0.84
N ASN A 4 -2.41 -39.12 2.09
CA ASN A 4 -3.69 -38.72 2.69
C ASN A 4 -3.64 -37.21 2.96
N ALA A 5 -3.76 -36.42 1.90
CA ALA A 5 -4.08 -35.02 2.05
C ALA A 5 -5.46 -34.92 2.68
N LYS A 6 -5.57 -34.34 3.86
CA LYS A 6 -6.88 -34.02 4.44
C LYS A 6 -7.57 -33.04 3.48
N PRO A 7 -8.74 -33.39 2.94
CA PRO A 7 -9.42 -32.56 1.94
C PRO A 7 -9.82 -31.17 2.47
N ASP A 8 -9.84 -30.99 3.77
CA ASP A 8 -10.40 -29.79 4.43
C ASP A 8 -9.48 -28.57 4.48
N ILE A 9 -8.20 -28.73 4.15
CA ILE A 9 -7.22 -27.60 4.22
C ILE A 9 -7.27 -26.72 2.96
N TYR A 10 -7.77 -27.23 1.83
CA TYR A 10 -7.72 -26.54 0.53
C TYR A 10 -8.91 -25.62 0.25
N PHE A 11 -9.99 -25.70 1.03
CA PHE A 11 -11.21 -24.91 0.81
C PHE A 11 -11.43 -23.77 1.80
N GLU A 12 -10.49 -23.53 2.69
CA GLU A 12 -10.60 -22.45 3.69
C GLU A 12 -10.40 -21.07 3.07
N TYR A 13 -9.64 -20.98 1.97
CA TYR A 13 -9.32 -19.75 1.25
C TYR A 13 -9.43 -19.93 -0.25
N GLU A 14 -10.04 -18.93 -0.91
CA GLU A 14 -10.17 -18.87 -2.37
C GLU A 14 -9.40 -17.67 -2.93
N LEU A 15 -8.93 -17.80 -4.17
CA LEU A 15 -8.30 -16.69 -4.89
C LEU A 15 -9.36 -15.83 -5.57
N ASP A 16 -9.71 -14.71 -4.96
CA ASP A 16 -10.57 -13.68 -5.57
C ASP A 16 -9.75 -12.82 -6.53
N LEU A 17 -9.81 -13.16 -7.81
CA LEU A 17 -9.10 -12.42 -8.87
C LEU A 17 -9.62 -10.99 -9.05
N SER A 18 -10.87 -10.69 -8.69
CA SER A 18 -11.44 -9.35 -8.76
C SER A 18 -10.76 -8.45 -7.74
N ARG A 19 -10.69 -8.87 -6.49
CA ARG A 19 -9.98 -8.15 -5.42
C ARG A 19 -8.49 -8.01 -5.71
N ALA A 20 -7.85 -9.09 -6.17
CA ALA A 20 -6.45 -9.08 -6.53
C ALA A 20 -6.15 -8.03 -7.62
N ARG A 21 -6.95 -8.01 -8.70
CA ARG A 21 -6.83 -7.05 -9.79
C ARG A 21 -7.16 -5.63 -9.36
N HIS A 22 -8.16 -5.44 -8.51
CA HIS A 22 -8.51 -4.13 -7.97
C HIS A 22 -7.33 -3.53 -7.19
N ALA A 23 -6.70 -4.31 -6.32
CA ALA A 23 -5.52 -3.87 -5.58
C ALA A 23 -4.36 -3.55 -6.53
N LEU A 24 -4.06 -4.45 -7.47
CA LEU A 24 -2.99 -4.25 -8.45
C LEU A 24 -3.20 -2.97 -9.27
N PHE A 25 -4.38 -2.80 -9.86
CA PHE A 25 -4.72 -1.63 -10.66
C PHE A 25 -4.64 -0.34 -9.83
N SER A 26 -5.18 -0.33 -8.62
CA SER A 26 -5.13 0.84 -7.73
C SER A 26 -3.71 1.25 -7.38
N ILE A 27 -2.84 0.28 -7.10
CA ILE A 27 -1.42 0.51 -6.82
C ILE A 27 -0.71 1.07 -8.07
N GLU A 28 -0.97 0.54 -9.24
CA GLU A 28 -0.36 0.98 -10.50
C GLU A 28 -0.87 2.35 -10.96
N THR A 29 -2.02 2.85 -10.46
CA THR A 29 -2.45 4.23 -10.73
C THR A 29 -1.66 5.29 -9.96
N CYS A 30 -0.96 4.91 -8.90
CA CYS A 30 -0.09 5.83 -8.16
C CYS A 30 1.07 6.31 -9.04
N PRO A 31 1.44 7.60 -9.01
CA PRO A 31 2.54 8.13 -9.80
C PRO A 31 3.90 7.81 -9.20
N HIS A 32 4.91 7.71 -10.03
CA HIS A 32 6.30 7.76 -9.58
C HIS A 32 6.60 9.11 -8.92
N VAL A 33 7.33 9.07 -7.79
CA VAL A 33 7.67 10.26 -6.99
C VAL A 33 9.18 10.56 -6.95
N LYS A 34 10.01 9.66 -7.49
CA LYS A 34 11.47 9.75 -7.51
C LYS A 34 12.06 9.25 -8.81
N GLY A 35 13.28 9.73 -9.12
CA GLY A 35 14.03 9.31 -10.31
C GLY A 35 13.49 9.86 -11.61
N ASP A 36 14.00 9.31 -12.71
CA ASP A 36 13.63 9.78 -14.07
C ASP A 36 12.17 9.56 -14.40
N LEU A 37 11.57 8.49 -13.89
CA LEU A 37 10.16 8.16 -14.10
C LEU A 37 9.19 9.14 -13.38
N ALA A 38 9.69 9.93 -12.43
CA ALA A 38 8.90 10.96 -11.75
C ALA A 38 8.87 12.31 -12.48
N LYS A 39 9.51 12.44 -13.65
CA LYS A 39 9.46 13.64 -14.45
C LYS A 39 8.04 13.93 -14.95
N ILE A 40 7.68 15.21 -14.95
CA ILE A 40 6.39 15.64 -15.49
C ILE A 40 6.38 15.44 -17.01
N ARG A 41 5.35 14.81 -17.51
CA ARG A 41 5.10 14.60 -18.96
C ARG A 41 4.56 15.88 -19.59
N PRO A 42 4.58 15.98 -20.93
CA PRO A 42 4.01 17.14 -21.63
C PRO A 42 2.53 17.40 -21.34
N ASP A 43 1.78 16.38 -20.95
CA ASP A 43 0.36 16.46 -20.54
C ASP A 43 0.17 16.91 -19.08
N GLY A 44 1.24 17.25 -18.38
CA GLY A 44 1.23 17.65 -16.98
C GLY A 44 1.12 16.50 -15.98
N THR A 45 1.03 15.25 -16.45
CA THR A 45 0.96 14.07 -15.58
C THR A 45 2.34 13.50 -15.27
N ARG A 46 2.40 12.59 -14.30
CA ARG A 46 3.57 11.75 -14.02
C ARG A 46 3.33 10.33 -14.48
N GLN A 47 4.40 9.59 -14.70
CA GLN A 47 4.27 8.18 -15.08
C GLN A 47 3.67 7.40 -13.89
N PRO A 48 2.60 6.62 -14.13
CA PRO A 48 2.06 5.71 -13.14
C PRO A 48 3.07 4.60 -12.86
N LEU A 49 2.94 3.97 -11.70
CA LEU A 49 3.77 2.82 -11.34
C LEU A 49 3.54 1.68 -12.32
N ILE A 50 4.63 1.08 -12.76
CA ILE A 50 4.62 -0.21 -13.47
C ILE A 50 5.32 -1.18 -12.52
N LEU A 51 4.56 -2.11 -11.98
CA LEU A 51 5.10 -3.05 -11.02
C LEU A 51 5.98 -4.10 -11.69
N GLU A 52 7.09 -4.40 -11.05
CA GLU A 52 7.95 -5.51 -11.45
C GLU A 52 7.22 -6.86 -11.25
N PRO A 53 7.52 -7.92 -12.02
CA PRO A 53 6.82 -9.19 -11.93
C PRO A 53 6.72 -9.76 -10.52
N TRP A 54 7.75 -9.59 -9.68
CA TRP A 54 7.73 -10.03 -8.29
C TRP A 54 6.78 -9.20 -7.42
N GLN A 55 6.63 -7.89 -7.68
CA GLN A 55 5.68 -7.01 -7.00
C GLN A 55 4.24 -7.36 -7.39
N VAL A 56 4.01 -7.63 -8.68
CA VAL A 56 2.72 -8.12 -9.18
C VAL A 56 2.35 -9.42 -8.48
N PHE A 57 3.27 -10.41 -8.49
CA PHE A 57 3.05 -11.70 -7.81
C PHE A 57 2.71 -11.51 -6.33
N ALA A 58 3.50 -10.71 -5.61
CA ALA A 58 3.26 -10.45 -4.20
C ALA A 58 1.92 -9.73 -3.97
N THR A 59 1.60 -8.69 -4.75
CA THR A 59 0.34 -7.94 -4.64
C THR A 59 -0.87 -8.83 -4.85
N LEU A 60 -0.88 -9.63 -5.92
CA LEU A 60 -1.99 -10.54 -6.23
C LEU A 60 -2.22 -11.56 -5.10
N ASN A 61 -1.14 -12.09 -4.52
CA ASN A 61 -1.27 -13.04 -3.41
C ASN A 61 -1.70 -12.38 -2.10
N ILE A 62 -1.16 -11.22 -1.75
CA ILE A 62 -1.50 -10.51 -0.51
C ILE A 62 -2.98 -10.15 -0.46
N PHE A 63 -3.52 -9.67 -1.57
CA PHE A 63 -4.87 -9.11 -1.62
C PHE A 63 -5.93 -10.07 -2.19
N GLY A 64 -5.52 -11.11 -2.92
CA GLY A 64 -6.43 -11.99 -3.62
C GLY A 64 -6.91 -13.20 -2.81
N TRP A 65 -6.13 -13.71 -1.87
CA TRP A 65 -6.54 -14.87 -1.08
C TRP A 65 -7.48 -14.47 0.05
N ILE A 66 -8.74 -14.92 -0.03
CA ILE A 66 -9.83 -14.53 0.87
C ILE A 66 -10.44 -15.79 1.51
N GLY A 67 -10.70 -15.70 2.80
CA GLY A 67 -11.41 -16.73 3.55
C GLY A 67 -12.93 -16.65 3.37
N GLN A 68 -13.65 -17.66 3.82
CA GLN A 68 -15.11 -17.68 3.81
C GLN A 68 -15.74 -16.54 4.62
N ASP A 69 -15.01 -15.99 5.59
CA ASP A 69 -15.40 -14.81 6.39
C ASP A 69 -15.16 -13.48 5.66
N GLY A 70 -14.71 -13.51 4.42
CA GLY A 70 -14.38 -12.34 3.60
C GLY A 70 -13.06 -11.66 3.96
N LYS A 71 -12.29 -12.19 4.92
CA LYS A 71 -11.01 -11.63 5.34
C LYS A 71 -9.85 -12.15 4.51
N ARG A 72 -8.80 -11.34 4.42
CA ARG A 72 -7.56 -11.75 3.77
C ARG A 72 -6.87 -12.89 4.51
N ARG A 73 -6.32 -13.83 3.78
CA ARG A 73 -5.54 -14.95 4.32
C ARG A 73 -4.27 -14.48 5.01
N PHE A 74 -3.56 -13.55 4.38
CA PHE A 74 -2.24 -13.11 4.84
C PHE A 74 -2.37 -11.86 5.72
N LEU A 75 -2.25 -12.06 7.04
CA LEU A 75 -2.22 -10.98 8.03
C LEU A 75 -0.79 -10.44 8.21
N TYR A 76 0.21 -11.25 7.91
CA TYR A 76 1.63 -10.91 8.01
C TYR A 76 2.32 -11.23 6.70
N VAL A 77 3.11 -10.28 6.21
CA VAL A 77 3.88 -10.42 4.98
C VAL A 77 5.31 -9.97 5.25
N TYR A 78 6.27 -10.85 4.97
CA TYR A 78 7.69 -10.55 5.04
C TYR A 78 8.27 -10.48 3.64
N ILE A 79 8.96 -9.36 3.32
CA ILE A 79 9.56 -9.14 2.00
C ILE A 79 11.01 -8.73 2.16
N GLU A 80 11.89 -9.57 1.64
CA GLU A 80 13.31 -9.32 1.59
C GLU A 80 13.78 -9.23 0.14
N VAL A 81 14.24 -8.05 -0.25
CA VAL A 81 14.79 -7.78 -1.58
C VAL A 81 15.97 -6.82 -1.46
N ALA A 82 16.89 -6.92 -2.40
CA ALA A 82 18.08 -6.05 -2.46
C ALA A 82 17.67 -4.56 -2.53
N LYS A 83 18.59 -3.68 -2.17
CA LYS A 83 18.39 -2.22 -2.29
C LYS A 83 18.15 -1.83 -3.74
N LYS A 84 17.42 -0.74 -3.95
CA LYS A 84 17.09 -0.14 -5.28
C LYS A 84 16.13 -0.95 -6.16
N ASN A 85 15.41 -1.91 -5.59
CA ASN A 85 14.35 -2.68 -6.28
C ASN A 85 12.94 -2.11 -6.09
N GLY A 86 12.76 -0.81 -5.89
CA GLY A 86 11.45 -0.16 -5.84
C GLY A 86 10.59 -0.46 -4.60
N LYS A 87 11.12 -1.18 -3.59
CA LYS A 87 10.36 -1.62 -2.42
C LYS A 87 9.61 -0.47 -1.70
N SER A 88 10.29 0.64 -1.41
CA SER A 88 9.67 1.75 -0.65
C SER A 88 8.55 2.43 -1.43
N THR A 89 8.70 2.60 -2.72
CA THR A 89 7.68 3.18 -3.61
C THR A 89 6.47 2.26 -3.70
N TRP A 90 6.67 0.97 -3.87
CA TRP A 90 5.60 -0.03 -3.87
C TRP A 90 4.87 -0.08 -2.51
N LEU A 91 5.60 -0.09 -1.38
CA LEU A 91 4.99 -0.04 -0.04
C LEU A 91 4.21 1.25 0.21
N ALA A 92 4.64 2.38 -0.35
CA ALA A 92 3.89 3.63 -0.26
C ALA A 92 2.53 3.54 -0.97
N ALA A 93 2.50 2.95 -2.15
CA ALA A 93 1.26 2.73 -2.89
C ALA A 93 0.35 1.70 -2.20
N ILE A 94 0.91 0.63 -1.61
CA ILE A 94 0.16 -0.32 -0.77
C ILE A 94 -0.45 0.40 0.45
N ALA A 95 0.30 1.27 1.11
CA ALA A 95 -0.21 2.03 2.25
C ALA A 95 -1.40 2.91 1.88
N LEU A 96 -1.36 3.56 0.71
CA LEU A 96 -2.49 4.34 0.19
C LEU A 96 -3.70 3.44 -0.15
N TYR A 97 -3.46 2.29 -0.77
CA TYR A 97 -4.51 1.33 -1.08
C TYR A 97 -5.22 0.89 0.20
N LEU A 98 -4.48 0.42 1.20
CA LEU A 98 -5.02 -0.04 2.48
C LEU A 98 -5.76 1.06 3.24
N CYS A 99 -5.28 2.30 3.16
CA CYS A 99 -5.84 3.41 3.93
C CYS A 99 -7.12 3.98 3.31
N PHE A 100 -7.19 4.07 1.96
CA PHE A 100 -8.22 4.86 1.31
C PHE A 100 -9.04 4.11 0.26
N ILE A 101 -8.60 2.93 -0.20
CA ILE A 101 -9.18 2.28 -1.37
C ILE A 101 -9.74 0.89 -1.06
N ASP A 102 -9.15 0.17 -0.11
CA ASP A 102 -9.52 -1.21 0.27
C ASP A 102 -10.92 -1.32 0.91
N GLY A 103 -11.51 -0.18 1.31
CA GLY A 103 -12.90 -0.10 1.78
C GLY A 103 -13.07 -0.28 3.29
N GLU A 104 -12.00 -0.30 4.08
CA GLU A 104 -12.08 -0.34 5.53
C GLU A 104 -12.38 1.05 6.10
N MET A 105 -13.48 1.15 6.86
CA MET A 105 -13.84 2.39 7.57
C MET A 105 -12.96 2.55 8.81
N GLY A 106 -12.42 3.75 9.01
CA GLY A 106 -11.52 4.03 10.13
C GLY A 106 -10.15 3.34 10.01
N ALA A 107 -9.67 3.11 8.78
CA ALA A 107 -8.39 2.46 8.55
C ALA A 107 -7.23 3.30 9.14
N GLU A 108 -6.45 2.68 10.01
CA GLU A 108 -5.23 3.29 10.56
C GLU A 108 -4.01 2.58 9.99
N VAL A 109 -3.27 3.27 9.12
CA VAL A 109 -2.07 2.75 8.49
C VAL A 109 -0.83 3.46 9.02
N TYR A 110 0.15 2.70 9.47
CA TYR A 110 1.36 3.23 10.06
C TYR A 110 2.61 2.75 9.32
N THR A 111 3.50 3.69 9.01
CA THR A 111 4.87 3.37 8.59
C THR A 111 5.79 3.47 9.80
N ALA A 112 6.50 2.39 10.11
CA ALA A 112 7.42 2.32 11.24
C ALA A 112 8.80 1.81 10.79
N ALA A 113 9.86 2.29 11.43
CA ALA A 113 11.22 1.83 11.23
C ALA A 113 12.07 2.08 12.49
N THR A 114 13.30 1.57 12.49
CA THR A 114 14.25 1.75 13.60
C THR A 114 14.66 3.22 13.80
N SER A 115 14.54 4.07 12.78
CA SER A 115 14.72 5.53 12.90
C SER A 115 13.52 6.28 12.33
N ALA A 116 13.26 7.47 12.90
CA ALA A 116 12.20 8.36 12.42
C ALA A 116 12.38 8.77 10.96
N GLU A 117 13.62 8.96 10.51
CA GLU A 117 13.93 9.30 9.12
C GLU A 117 13.54 8.16 8.16
N GLN A 118 13.83 6.92 8.53
CA GLN A 118 13.47 5.75 7.72
C GLN A 118 11.95 5.52 7.67
N ALA A 119 11.24 5.69 8.81
CA ALA A 119 9.79 5.61 8.85
C ALA A 119 9.12 6.63 7.91
N LYS A 120 9.68 7.85 7.84
CA LYS A 120 9.20 8.92 6.97
C LYS A 120 9.42 8.66 5.47
N ILE A 121 10.33 7.77 5.07
CA ILE A 121 10.60 7.53 3.65
C ILE A 121 9.33 7.04 2.92
N VAL A 122 8.69 6.01 3.44
CA VAL A 122 7.46 5.44 2.84
C VAL A 122 6.29 6.42 2.96
N PHE A 123 6.14 7.06 4.11
CA PHE A 123 5.11 8.08 4.34
C PHE A 123 5.25 9.26 3.37
N ASN A 124 6.45 9.80 3.19
CA ASN A 124 6.70 10.92 2.29
C ASN A 124 6.44 10.55 0.84
N ASP A 125 6.77 9.31 0.43
CA ASP A 125 6.47 8.83 -0.91
C ASP A 125 4.95 8.71 -1.12
N ALA A 126 4.22 8.17 -0.15
CA ALA A 126 2.76 8.10 -0.18
C ALA A 126 2.11 9.51 -0.25
N SER A 127 2.56 10.43 0.59
CA SER A 127 2.06 11.82 0.58
C SER A 127 2.27 12.49 -0.78
N LYS A 128 3.45 12.32 -1.38
CA LYS A 128 3.74 12.86 -2.72
C LYS A 128 2.92 12.20 -3.82
N MET A 129 2.62 10.89 -3.73
CA MET A 129 1.75 10.21 -4.68
C MET A 129 0.37 10.85 -4.71
N VAL A 130 -0.19 11.17 -3.56
CA VAL A 130 -1.49 11.87 -3.46
C VAL A 130 -1.38 13.31 -3.95
N GLU A 131 -0.33 14.04 -3.56
CA GLU A 131 -0.07 15.41 -4.00
C GLU A 131 0.02 15.50 -5.54
N TYR A 132 0.68 14.54 -6.18
CA TYR A 132 0.84 14.47 -7.63
C TYR A 132 -0.35 13.86 -8.36
N SER A 133 -1.39 13.44 -7.64
CA SER A 133 -2.61 12.85 -8.19
C SER A 133 -3.86 13.64 -7.76
N PRO A 134 -4.10 14.86 -8.31
CA PRO A 134 -5.27 15.66 -7.94
C PRO A 134 -6.60 14.92 -8.12
N LYS A 135 -6.71 14.06 -9.14
CA LYS A 135 -7.90 13.24 -9.38
C LYS A 135 -8.13 12.22 -8.26
N MET A 136 -7.08 11.50 -7.82
CA MET A 136 -7.15 10.58 -6.69
C MET A 136 -7.54 11.33 -5.40
N ARG A 137 -6.87 12.45 -5.14
CA ARG A 137 -7.14 13.29 -3.99
C ARG A 137 -8.60 13.75 -3.93
N ALA A 138 -9.12 14.25 -5.04
CA ALA A 138 -10.51 14.72 -5.12
C ALA A 138 -11.52 13.57 -5.02
N HIS A 139 -11.23 12.42 -5.69
CA HIS A 139 -12.14 11.29 -5.71
C HIS A 139 -12.32 10.65 -4.31
N PHE A 140 -11.24 10.54 -3.54
CA PHE A 140 -11.26 9.96 -2.20
C PHE A 140 -11.34 11.01 -1.07
N GLY A 141 -11.43 12.30 -1.37
CA GLY A 141 -11.47 13.36 -0.35
C GLY A 141 -10.24 13.36 0.57
N ILE A 142 -9.05 13.08 0.01
CA ILE A 142 -7.82 12.95 0.81
C ILE A 142 -7.26 14.33 1.17
N GLU A 143 -6.97 14.51 2.45
CA GLU A 143 -6.39 15.73 3.00
C GLU A 143 -5.01 15.48 3.61
N PHE A 144 -4.26 16.55 3.83
CA PHE A 144 -2.91 16.50 4.40
C PHE A 144 -2.80 17.32 5.66
N SER A 145 -2.04 16.80 6.60
CA SER A 145 -1.41 17.58 7.66
C SER A 145 0.11 17.41 7.59
N LYS A 146 0.83 18.13 8.44
CA LYS A 146 2.30 18.00 8.53
C LYS A 146 2.79 16.57 8.80
N TYR A 147 1.96 15.75 9.46
CA TYR A 147 2.36 14.43 9.97
C TYR A 147 1.42 13.30 9.56
N SER A 148 0.36 13.60 8.82
CA SER A 148 -0.62 12.60 8.39
C SER A 148 -1.22 12.92 7.03
N VAL A 149 -1.64 11.89 6.34
CA VAL A 149 -2.55 11.92 5.20
C VAL A 149 -3.83 11.26 5.69
N PHE A 150 -4.98 11.89 5.50
CA PHE A 150 -6.22 11.42 6.10
C PHE A 150 -7.44 11.67 5.20
N GLN A 151 -8.51 10.98 5.49
CA GLN A 151 -9.82 11.14 4.87
C GLN A 151 -10.86 11.30 5.98
N THR A 152 -11.54 12.44 6.00
CA THR A 152 -12.49 12.78 7.07
C THR A 152 -13.75 11.91 6.99
N GLU A 153 -14.24 11.62 5.78
CA GLU A 153 -15.48 10.85 5.58
C GLU A 153 -15.42 9.45 6.15
N THR A 154 -14.32 8.74 5.94
CA THR A 154 -14.12 7.37 6.47
C THR A 154 -13.40 7.35 7.81
N ASN A 155 -12.92 8.50 8.29
CA ASN A 155 -12.05 8.61 9.48
C ASN A 155 -10.75 7.78 9.35
N SER A 156 -10.23 7.66 8.13
CA SER A 156 -9.03 6.88 7.83
C SER A 156 -7.77 7.75 7.85
N VAL A 157 -6.65 7.18 8.31
CA VAL A 157 -5.41 7.94 8.47
C VAL A 157 -4.15 7.13 8.20
N LEU A 158 -3.21 7.74 7.49
CA LEU A 158 -1.85 7.25 7.27
C LEU A 158 -0.85 8.15 8.00
N LYS A 159 0.00 7.57 8.85
CA LYS A 159 1.01 8.29 9.65
C LYS A 159 2.36 7.57 9.64
N ALA A 160 3.44 8.34 9.82
CA ALA A 160 4.74 7.77 10.17
C ALA A 160 4.89 7.74 11.70
N LEU A 161 5.17 6.56 12.25
CA LEU A 161 5.54 6.43 13.66
C LEU A 161 7.03 6.76 13.81
N SER A 162 7.34 7.75 14.63
CA SER A 162 8.70 8.01 15.09
C SER A 162 8.79 7.65 16.56
N GLN A 163 9.77 6.83 16.95
CA GLN A 163 10.22 6.85 18.32
C GLN A 163 10.87 8.21 18.55
N ASP A 164 10.21 9.07 19.31
CA ASP A 164 10.84 10.28 19.83
C ASP A 164 11.64 9.86 21.07
N PRO A 165 12.99 9.89 21.05
CA PRO A 165 13.78 9.57 22.23
C PRO A 165 13.70 10.66 23.34
N GLY A 166 12.85 11.67 23.16
CA GLY A 166 12.83 12.88 23.97
C GLY A 166 11.49 13.27 24.58
N GLY A 167 10.50 12.41 24.63
CA GLY A 167 9.22 12.65 25.30
C GLY A 167 9.26 12.51 26.81
N THR A 168 10.30 13.02 27.47
CA THR A 168 10.27 13.28 28.91
C THR A 168 9.88 14.74 29.12
N LYS A 169 8.58 14.97 29.32
CA LYS A 169 8.08 16.00 30.24
C LYS A 169 6.70 15.62 30.69
#